data_fa3ac9f421c5008bd2a0f1144a3458b8
#
_entry.id   fa3ac9f421c5008bd2a0f1144a3458b8
#
_cell.length_a   1.000
_cell.length_b   1.000
_cell.length_c   1.000
_cell.angle_alpha   90.00
_cell.angle_beta   90.00
_cell.angle_gamma   90.00
#
_symmetry.space_group_name_H-M   'P 1'
#
loop_
_entity.id
_entity.type
_entity.pdbx_description
1 polymer ?
#
loop_
_entity_poly.entity_id
_entity_poly.type
_entity_poly.pdbx_seq_one_letter_code
_entity_poly.pdbx_strand_id
1 'polypeptide(L)'
;MSELLDHLRNKENEHLDHILLELYERELASGNMQGWYSLNEIFTGQYNSQDYYVDILSREGYMISSYRGNHIEVTITSYGKQFCETSSYSQPNVPIIKQM
;
A
#
# COMPACT_ATOMS: atom_id res chain seq x y z
N MET A 1 6.73 5.26 27.78
CA MET A 1 7.75 4.84 26.84
C MET A 1 7.16 4.22 25.57
N SER A 2 6.12 3.45 25.72
CA SER A 2 5.45 2.84 24.61
C SER A 2 4.59 3.81 23.78
N GLU A 3 4.14 4.91 24.37
CA GLU A 3 3.21 5.81 23.69
C GLU A 3 3.79 6.43 22.43
N LEU A 4 5.03 6.88 22.47
CA LEU A 4 5.66 7.49 21.31
C LEU A 4 5.90 6.43 20.21
N LEU A 5 6.40 5.27 20.60
CA LEU A 5 6.64 4.19 19.65
C LEU A 5 5.34 3.69 19.03
N ASP A 6 4.29 3.58 19.84
CA ASP A 6 2.98 3.17 19.35
C ASP A 6 2.41 4.18 18.37
N HIS A 7 2.60 5.47 18.64
CA HIS A 7 2.14 6.53 17.76
C HIS A 7 2.85 6.47 16.40
N LEU A 8 4.18 6.28 16.41
CA LEU A 8 4.95 6.17 15.18
C LEU A 8 4.56 4.93 14.38
N ARG A 9 4.35 3.83 15.08
CA ARG A 9 3.92 2.58 14.44
C ARG A 9 2.54 2.72 13.83
N ASN A 10 1.62 3.41 14.50
CA ASN A 10 0.29 3.64 13.98
C ASN A 10 0.30 4.48 12.72
N LYS A 11 1.16 5.51 12.68
CA LYS A 11 1.29 6.33 11.48
C LYS A 11 1.87 5.52 10.33
N GLU A 12 2.83 4.69 10.60
CA GLU A 12 3.41 3.81 9.58
C GLU A 12 2.36 2.86 9.03
N ASN A 13 1.55 2.28 9.90
CA ASN A 13 0.48 1.39 9.50
C ASN A 13 -0.57 2.11 8.65
N GLU A 14 -0.89 3.34 9.00
CA GLU A 14 -1.81 4.16 8.21
C GLU A 14 -1.26 4.43 6.81
N HIS A 15 0.04 4.68 6.71
CA HIS A 15 0.68 4.88 5.41
C HIS A 15 0.61 3.62 4.55
N LEU A 16 0.85 2.46 5.15
CA LEU A 16 0.77 1.19 4.45
C LEU A 16 -0.65 0.95 3.92
N ASP A 17 -1.65 1.20 4.77
CA ASP A 17 -3.04 1.07 4.37
C ASP A 17 -3.39 2.01 3.21
N HIS A 18 -2.89 3.24 3.28
CA HIS A 18 -3.18 4.24 2.27
C HIS A 18 -2.60 3.86 0.91
N ILE A 19 -1.39 3.32 0.91
CA ILE A 19 -0.74 2.88 -0.32
C ILE A 19 -1.53 1.74 -0.96
N LEU A 20 -1.92 0.76 -0.16
CA LEU A 20 -2.70 -0.36 -0.66
C LEU A 20 -4.07 0.07 -1.17
N LEU A 21 -4.72 0.99 -0.45
CA LEU A 21 -6.01 1.51 -0.88
C LEU A 21 -5.90 2.24 -2.22
N GLU A 22 -4.86 3.05 -2.38
CA GLU A 22 -4.64 3.77 -3.63
C GLU A 22 -4.49 2.80 -4.80
N LEU A 23 -3.71 1.75 -4.63
CA LEU A 23 -3.53 0.74 -5.66
C LEU A 23 -4.83 -0.01 -5.92
N TYR A 24 -5.56 -0.35 -4.88
CA TYR A 24 -6.83 -1.05 -5.00
C TYR A 24 -7.83 -0.23 -5.81
N GLU A 25 -7.95 1.05 -5.50
CA GLU A 25 -8.88 1.92 -6.19
C GLU A 25 -8.51 2.11 -7.66
N ARG A 26 -7.23 2.22 -7.96
CA ARG A 26 -6.78 2.36 -9.34
C ARG A 26 -7.10 1.12 -10.16
N GLU A 27 -6.95 -0.05 -9.54
CA GLU A 27 -7.27 -1.28 -10.24
C GLU A 27 -8.77 -1.42 -10.48
N LEU A 28 -9.59 -1.04 -9.52
CA LEU A 28 -11.04 -1.03 -9.72
C LEU A 28 -11.42 -0.07 -10.84
N ALA A 29 -10.82 1.10 -10.89
CA ALA A 29 -11.12 2.09 -11.93
C ALA A 29 -10.73 1.59 -13.31
N SER A 30 -9.77 0.68 -13.40
CA SER A 30 -9.34 0.11 -14.68
C SER A 30 -10.12 -1.15 -15.06
N GLY A 31 -11.17 -1.49 -14.32
CA GLY A 31 -11.98 -2.67 -14.60
C GLY A 31 -11.38 -3.95 -14.10
N ASN A 32 -10.63 -3.88 -13.03
CA ASN A 32 -9.94 -5.02 -12.41
C ASN A 32 -8.86 -5.64 -13.29
N MET A 33 -8.37 -4.87 -14.25
CA MET A 33 -7.23 -5.31 -15.06
C MET A 33 -5.96 -4.95 -14.31
N GLN A 34 -5.04 -5.89 -14.23
CA GLN A 34 -3.77 -5.65 -13.55
C GLN A 34 -3.03 -4.50 -14.23
N GLY A 35 -2.82 -3.42 -13.48
CA GLY A 35 -2.14 -2.25 -13.98
C GLY A 35 -0.86 -1.99 -13.23
N TRP A 36 0.12 -1.42 -13.93
CA TRP A 36 1.38 -1.00 -13.35
C TRP A 36 1.39 0.51 -13.27
N TYR A 37 1.73 1.02 -12.09
CA TYR A 37 1.69 2.45 -11.82
C TYR A 37 3.05 2.92 -11.35
N SER A 38 3.44 4.11 -11.79
CA SER A 38 4.68 4.69 -11.32
C SER A 38 4.62 4.91 -9.81
N LEU A 39 5.70 4.57 -9.13
CA LEU A 39 5.78 4.75 -7.70
C LEU A 39 5.49 6.20 -7.30
N ASN A 40 5.91 7.16 -8.13
CA ASN A 40 5.67 8.57 -7.85
C ASN A 40 4.20 8.95 -7.89
N GLU A 41 3.38 8.20 -8.62
CA GLU A 41 1.94 8.44 -8.66
C GLU A 41 1.24 7.91 -7.42
N ILE A 42 1.75 6.81 -6.88
CA ILE A 42 1.15 6.15 -5.72
C ILE A 42 1.56 6.83 -4.43
N PHE A 43 2.84 7.18 -4.31
CA PHE A 43 3.37 7.84 -3.12
C PHE A 43 3.35 9.34 -3.33
N THR A 44 2.16 9.91 -3.46
CA THR A 44 2.01 11.35 -3.59
C THR A 44 2.17 11.99 -2.20
N GLY A 45 2.91 13.08 -2.15
CA GLY A 45 3.05 13.85 -0.93
C GLY A 45 4.33 13.53 -0.18
N GLN A 46 4.23 13.30 1.10
CA GLN A 46 5.35 13.44 2.02
C GLN A 46 5.99 12.14 2.50
N TYR A 47 5.89 11.08 1.73
CA TYR A 47 6.52 9.84 2.14
C TYR A 47 8.00 9.88 1.80
N ASN A 48 8.82 10.07 2.81
CA ASN A 48 10.26 10.11 2.61
C ASN A 48 10.91 8.74 2.54
N SER A 49 10.12 7.69 2.75
CA SER A 49 10.64 6.32 2.83
C SER A 49 9.92 5.40 1.88
N GLN A 50 9.80 5.80 0.63
CA GLN A 50 9.11 5.02 -0.39
C GLN A 50 9.64 3.59 -0.49
N ASP A 51 10.96 3.46 -0.54
CA ASP A 51 11.59 2.14 -0.66
C ASP A 51 11.27 1.23 0.53
N TYR A 52 11.18 1.83 1.71
CA TYR A 52 10.86 1.09 2.92
C TYR A 52 9.46 0.48 2.85
N TYR A 53 8.48 1.27 2.42
CA TYR A 53 7.10 0.78 2.33
C TYR A 53 6.95 -0.23 1.20
N VAL A 54 7.61 0.00 0.07
CA VAL A 54 7.60 -0.95 -1.03
C VAL A 54 8.17 -2.30 -0.58
N ASP A 55 9.26 -2.26 0.18
CA ASP A 55 9.89 -3.47 0.68
C ASP A 55 8.95 -4.26 1.59
N ILE A 56 8.29 -3.56 2.52
CA ILE A 56 7.33 -4.22 3.42
C ILE A 56 6.20 -4.88 2.64
N LEU A 57 5.56 -4.13 1.76
CA LEU A 57 4.39 -4.62 1.03
C LEU A 57 4.76 -5.73 0.06
N SER A 58 5.94 -5.67 -0.53
CA SER A 58 6.43 -6.71 -1.44
C SER A 58 6.73 -8.00 -0.69
N ARG A 59 7.34 -7.89 0.50
CA ARG A 59 7.64 -9.07 1.32
C ARG A 59 6.39 -9.77 1.78
N GLU A 60 5.35 -9.01 2.09
CA GLU A 60 4.08 -9.58 2.50
C GLU A 60 3.31 -10.19 1.34
N GLY A 61 3.76 -9.95 0.11
CA GLY A 61 3.09 -10.49 -1.05
C GLY A 61 1.89 -9.69 -1.52
N TYR A 62 1.70 -8.49 -0.98
CA TYR A 62 0.56 -7.65 -1.35
C TYR A 62 0.81 -6.80 -2.58
N MET A 63 2.07 -6.62 -2.93
CA MET A 63 2.46 -5.75 -4.02
C MET A 63 3.66 -6.36 -4.74
N ILE A 64 3.79 -6.06 -6.03
CA ILE A 64 4.97 -6.41 -6.81
C ILE A 64 5.55 -5.12 -7.35
N SER A 65 6.88 -5.00 -7.31
CA SER A 65 7.58 -3.86 -7.89
C SER A 65 8.47 -4.31 -9.02
N SER A 66 8.68 -3.42 -9.99
CA SER A 66 9.52 -3.69 -11.14
C SER A 66 10.23 -2.40 -11.55
N TYR A 67 11.48 -2.55 -11.96
CA TYR A 67 12.26 -1.41 -12.45
C TYR A 67 12.01 -1.25 -13.94
N ARG A 68 11.68 -0.02 -14.34
CA ARG A 68 11.48 0.34 -15.75
C ARG A 68 12.32 1.56 -16.02
N GLY A 69 13.52 1.34 -16.53
CA GLY A 69 14.46 2.44 -16.78
C GLY A 69 14.86 3.11 -15.47
N ASN A 70 14.50 4.38 -15.33
CA ASN A 70 14.91 5.18 -14.17
C ASN A 70 13.84 5.23 -13.07
N HIS A 71 12.74 4.50 -13.23
CA HIS A 71 11.68 4.59 -12.24
C HIS A 71 11.19 3.19 -11.86
N ILE A 72 10.47 3.14 -10.75
CA ILE A 72 9.89 1.90 -10.24
C ILE A 72 8.40 1.93 -10.51
N GLU A 73 7.89 0.81 -11.03
CA GLU A 73 6.46 0.61 -11.19
C GLU A 73 5.98 -0.46 -10.21
N VAL A 74 4.77 -0.30 -9.74
CA VAL A 74 4.18 -1.19 -8.74
C VAL A 74 2.79 -1.62 -9.18
N THR A 75 2.39 -2.80 -8.74
CA THR A 75 1.04 -3.31 -8.96
C THR A 75 0.59 -4.08 -7.73
N ILE A 76 -0.72 -4.05 -7.45
CA ILE A 76 -1.26 -4.82 -6.34
C ILE A 76 -1.48 -6.27 -6.80
N THR A 77 -1.26 -7.21 -5.90
CA THR A 77 -1.49 -8.63 -6.18
C THR A 77 -2.92 -9.01 -5.80
N SER A 78 -3.36 -10.20 -6.23
CA SER A 78 -4.65 -10.74 -5.81
C SER A 78 -4.69 -10.88 -4.29
N TYR A 79 -3.57 -11.28 -3.69
CA TYR A 79 -3.46 -11.40 -2.26
C TYR A 79 -3.58 -10.04 -1.57
N GLY A 80 -2.97 -9.00 -2.16
CA GLY A 80 -3.11 -7.63 -1.66
C GLY A 80 -4.53 -7.12 -1.74
N LYS A 81 -5.25 -7.44 -2.82
CA LYS A 81 -6.66 -7.06 -2.93
C LYS A 81 -7.49 -7.75 -1.86
N GLN A 82 -7.25 -9.02 -1.64
CA GLN A 82 -7.94 -9.77 -0.60
C GLN A 82 -7.68 -9.17 0.77
N PHE A 83 -6.45 -8.76 1.03
CA PHE A 83 -6.11 -8.11 2.29
C PHE A 83 -6.93 -6.83 2.48
N CYS A 84 -7.00 -6.00 1.45
CA CYS A 84 -7.78 -4.75 1.51
C CYS A 84 -9.25 -5.00 1.82
N GLU A 85 -9.76 -6.12 1.36
CA GLU A 85 -11.18 -6.46 1.53
C GLU A 85 -11.49 -7.11 2.88
N THR A 86 -10.48 -7.58 3.59
CA THR A 86 -10.69 -8.36 4.82
C THR A 86 -9.98 -7.81 6.03
N SER A 87 -8.98 -6.94 5.85
CA SER A 87 -8.16 -6.52 6.97
C SER A 87 -7.47 -5.17 6.67
N SER A 88 -6.61 -4.75 7.57
CA SER A 88 -5.76 -3.58 7.39
C SER A 88 -4.61 -3.64 8.37
N TYR A 89 -3.62 -2.80 8.16
CA TYR A 89 -2.49 -2.71 9.08
C TYR A 89 -2.86 -1.92 10.34
N SER A 90 -3.63 -0.84 10.16
CA SER A 90 -3.95 0.05 11.28
C SER A 90 -5.05 -0.52 12.17
N GLN A 91 -6.00 -1.23 11.58
CA GLN A 91 -7.13 -1.81 12.31
C GLN A 91 -7.45 -3.18 11.73
N PRO A 92 -6.73 -4.23 12.16
CA PRO A 92 -6.87 -5.55 11.52
C PRO A 92 -8.28 -6.11 11.44
N ASN A 93 -9.18 -5.64 12.31
CA ASN A 93 -10.57 -6.08 12.30
C ASN A 93 -11.45 -5.25 11.36
N VAL A 94 -10.89 -4.23 10.73
CA VAL A 94 -11.63 -3.34 9.82
C VAL A 94 -10.91 -3.34 8.47
N PRO A 95 -11.58 -3.80 7.40
CA PRO A 95 -10.97 -3.80 6.07
C PRO A 95 -10.56 -2.39 5.62
N ILE A 96 -9.49 -2.31 4.87
CA ILE A 96 -9.01 -1.03 4.34
C ILE A 96 -10.12 -0.32 3.57
N ILE A 97 -10.88 -1.07 2.76
CA ILE A 97 -11.93 -0.49 1.93
C ILE A 97 -13.08 0.13 2.74
N LYS A 98 -13.17 -0.18 4.02
CA LYS A 98 -14.21 0.37 4.89
C LYS A 98 -13.74 1.54 5.74
N GLN A 99 -12.50 1.93 5.59
CA GLN A 99 -11.93 3.04 6.36
C GLN A 99 -11.98 4.36 5.62
N MET A 100 -12.63 4.38 4.51
CA MET A 100 -12.74 5.57 3.67
C MET A 100 -13.77 6.55 4.20
#